data_93016a9b12219ecdc01a7e69228ce2cb
#
_entry.id   93016a9b12219ecdc01a7e69228ce2cb
#
_cell.length_a   1.000
_cell.length_b   1.000
_cell.length_c   1.000
_cell.angle_alpha   90.00
_cell.angle_beta   90.00
_cell.angle_gamma   90.00
#
_symmetry.space_group_name_H-M   'P 1'
#
loop_
_entity.id
_entity.type
_entity.pdbx_description
1 polymer ?
#
loop_
_entity_poly.entity_id
_entity_poly.type
_entity_poly.pdbx_seq_one_letter_code
_entity_poly.pdbx_strand_id
1 'polypeptide(L)'
;NIRELEGALLRVTAFASLTKQPLTLQLAEMVLKDIVSDPNDQEITPALIKAQTAGYFETTVNDLCSPSRSRSLTEARQIAMYLCRELTELSLPQIGKEFGGRDHTTVMHANKKITQLMKSKPQIFDHVNELTNQIRQAARHSK
;
A
#
# COMPACT_ATOMS: atom_id res chain seq x y z
N ASN A 1 -4.31 -3.72 13.74
CA ASN A 1 -2.91 -3.48 13.35
C ASN A 1 -2.60 -1.99 13.42
N ILE A 2 -1.61 -1.63 14.21
CA ILE A 2 -1.18 -0.23 14.40
C ILE A 2 -0.75 0.39 13.07
N ARG A 3 -0.07 -0.38 12.22
CA ARG A 3 0.39 0.10 10.91
C ARG A 3 -0.78 0.46 9.98
N GLU A 4 -1.86 -0.30 10.04
CA GLU A 4 -3.07 0.01 9.27
C GLU A 4 -3.70 1.30 9.76
N LEU A 5 -3.71 1.52 11.06
CA LEU A 5 -4.20 2.76 11.65
C LEU A 5 -3.32 3.94 11.23
N GLU A 6 -2.01 3.80 11.31
CA GLU A 6 -1.08 4.84 10.87
C GLU A 6 -1.24 5.15 9.39
N GLY A 7 -1.38 4.12 8.55
CA GLY A 7 -1.60 4.29 7.12
C GLY A 7 -2.91 4.99 6.82
N ALA A 8 -3.96 4.67 7.54
CA ALA A 8 -5.26 5.31 7.37
C ALA A 8 -5.20 6.79 7.76
N LEU A 9 -4.55 7.11 8.88
CA LEU A 9 -4.34 8.50 9.29
C LEU A 9 -3.51 9.28 8.27
N LEU A 10 -2.49 8.62 7.70
CA LEU A 10 -1.70 9.21 6.63
C LEU A 10 -2.55 9.53 5.41
N ARG A 11 -3.47 8.62 5.03
CA ARG A 11 -4.37 8.86 3.88
C ARG A 11 -5.33 10.01 4.15
N VAL A 12 -5.84 10.13 5.37
CA VAL A 12 -6.69 11.27 5.75
C VAL A 12 -5.91 12.57 5.59
N THR A 13 -4.68 12.61 6.09
CA THR A 13 -3.79 13.78 5.97
C THR A 13 -3.51 14.10 4.50
N ALA A 14 -3.21 13.08 3.70
CA ALA A 14 -2.95 13.26 2.27
C ALA A 14 -4.18 13.77 1.54
N PHE A 15 -5.36 13.24 1.83
CA PHE A 15 -6.61 13.68 1.23
C PHE A 15 -6.90 15.14 1.56
N ALA A 16 -6.73 15.52 2.82
CA ALA A 16 -6.92 16.91 3.25
C ALA A 16 -5.95 17.85 2.52
N SER A 17 -4.70 17.43 2.36
CA SER A 17 -3.68 18.20 1.63
C SER A 17 -4.04 18.35 0.15
N LEU A 18 -4.45 17.27 -0.51
CA LEU A 18 -4.78 17.29 -1.93
C LEU A 18 -6.04 18.11 -2.23
N THR A 19 -7.03 18.06 -1.35
CA THR A 19 -8.29 18.78 -1.52
C THR A 19 -8.28 20.16 -0.88
N LYS A 20 -7.20 20.52 -0.19
CA LYS A 20 -7.05 21.78 0.56
C LYS A 20 -8.16 21.98 1.56
N GLN A 21 -8.63 20.89 2.15
CA GLN A 21 -9.66 20.91 3.18
C GLN A 21 -9.02 20.74 4.56
N PRO A 22 -9.60 21.34 5.59
CA PRO A 22 -9.10 21.11 6.96
C PRO A 22 -9.34 19.66 7.37
N LEU A 23 -8.43 19.15 8.19
CA LEU A 23 -8.57 17.83 8.78
C LEU A 23 -9.71 17.88 9.80
N THR A 24 -10.80 17.17 9.52
CA THR A 24 -11.98 17.13 10.38
C THR A 24 -12.13 15.76 11.04
N LEU A 25 -12.80 15.74 12.18
CA LEU A 25 -13.15 14.50 12.87
C LEU A 25 -14.00 13.59 11.96
N GLN A 26 -14.89 14.18 11.17
CA GLN A 26 -15.73 13.45 10.22
C GLN A 26 -14.90 12.69 9.19
N LEU A 27 -13.88 13.34 8.64
CA LEU A 27 -13.00 12.73 7.64
C LEU A 27 -12.23 11.57 8.27
N ALA A 28 -11.72 11.76 9.47
CA ALA A 28 -11.02 10.71 10.21
C ALA A 28 -11.94 9.53 10.50
N GLU A 29 -13.18 9.78 10.89
CA GLU A 29 -14.17 8.72 11.16
C GLU A 29 -14.51 7.92 9.91
N MET A 30 -14.62 8.57 8.75
CA MET A 30 -14.86 7.88 7.48
C MET A 30 -13.76 6.90 7.15
N VAL A 31 -12.52 7.27 7.38
CA VAL A 31 -11.37 6.41 7.09
C VAL A 31 -11.24 5.30 8.14
N LEU A 32 -11.50 5.61 9.40
CA LEU A 32 -11.44 4.63 10.48
C LEU A 32 -12.50 3.53 10.35
N LYS A 33 -13.63 3.82 9.72
CA LYS A 33 -14.65 2.81 9.42
C LYS A 33 -14.12 1.67 8.57
N ASP A 34 -13.22 1.98 7.65
CA ASP A 34 -12.66 0.99 6.75
C ASP A 34 -11.63 0.08 7.43
N ILE A 35 -11.16 0.48 8.63
CA ILE A 35 -10.13 -0.29 9.36
C ILE A 35 -10.76 -1.30 10.32
N VAL A 36 -12.04 -1.15 10.65
CA VAL A 36 -12.70 -2.10 11.56
C VAL A 36 -12.64 -3.47 10.91
N SER A 37 -11.79 -4.34 11.47
CA SER A 37 -11.60 -5.66 10.93
C SER A 37 -12.85 -6.51 11.13
N ASP A 38 -13.37 -7.03 10.02
CA ASP A 38 -14.41 -8.04 10.03
C ASP A 38 -13.77 -9.36 10.50
N PRO A 39 -14.38 -10.07 11.49
CA PRO A 39 -13.85 -11.37 11.91
C PRO A 39 -13.75 -12.39 10.78
N ASN A 40 -14.46 -12.17 9.67
CA ASN A 40 -14.40 -13.04 8.49
C ASN A 40 -13.28 -12.67 7.52
N ASP A 41 -12.54 -11.59 7.77
CA ASP A 41 -11.44 -11.19 6.91
C ASP A 41 -10.31 -12.20 6.99
N GLN A 42 -9.82 -12.61 5.83
CA GLN A 42 -8.62 -13.43 5.73
C GLN A 42 -7.38 -12.57 5.99
N GLU A 43 -6.31 -13.22 6.45
CA GLU A 43 -5.04 -12.54 6.63
C GLU A 43 -4.50 -12.07 5.27
N ILE A 44 -4.04 -10.81 5.22
CA ILE A 44 -3.39 -10.27 4.03
C ILE A 44 -1.94 -10.73 4.01
N THR A 45 -1.54 -11.36 2.91
CA THR A 45 -0.19 -11.90 2.74
C THR A 45 0.59 -11.08 1.71
N PRO A 46 1.94 -11.13 1.75
CA PRO A 46 2.75 -10.49 0.70
C PRO A 46 2.43 -11.04 -0.69
N ALA A 47 2.14 -12.33 -0.80
CA ALA A 47 1.78 -12.94 -2.08
C ALA A 47 0.51 -12.31 -2.66
N LEU A 48 -0.49 -12.10 -1.82
CA LEU A 48 -1.74 -11.45 -2.24
C LEU A 48 -1.48 -10.01 -2.69
N ILE A 49 -0.69 -9.26 -1.92
CA ILE A 49 -0.35 -7.88 -2.26
C ILE A 49 0.36 -7.82 -3.61
N LYS A 50 1.35 -8.67 -3.83
CA LYS A 50 2.09 -8.72 -5.10
C LYS A 50 1.18 -9.08 -6.27
N ALA A 51 0.31 -10.07 -6.08
CA ALA A 51 -0.62 -10.51 -7.14
C ALA A 51 -1.59 -9.40 -7.51
N GLN A 52 -2.19 -8.74 -6.53
CA GLN A 52 -3.15 -7.66 -6.79
C GLN A 52 -2.47 -6.44 -7.41
N THR A 53 -1.27 -6.10 -6.95
CA THR A 53 -0.50 -4.98 -7.51
C THR A 53 -0.13 -5.25 -8.96
N ALA A 54 0.35 -6.46 -9.25
CA ALA A 54 0.70 -6.84 -10.61
C ALA A 54 -0.51 -6.75 -11.53
N GLY A 55 -1.66 -7.26 -11.10
CA GLY A 55 -2.89 -7.18 -11.87
C GLY A 55 -3.35 -5.74 -12.11
N TYR A 56 -3.27 -4.93 -11.09
CA TYR A 56 -3.69 -3.51 -11.16
C TYR A 56 -2.86 -2.72 -12.18
N PHE A 57 -1.54 -2.95 -12.22
CA PHE A 57 -0.63 -2.25 -13.13
C PHE A 57 -0.36 -3.03 -14.43
N GLU A 58 -1.14 -4.08 -14.68
CA GLU A 58 -1.04 -4.88 -15.92
C GLU A 58 0.37 -5.45 -16.15
N THR A 59 0.96 -5.98 -15.10
CA THR A 59 2.27 -6.62 -15.13
C THR A 59 2.21 -7.99 -14.46
N THR A 60 3.35 -8.65 -14.28
CA THR A 60 3.42 -9.94 -13.61
C THR A 60 4.17 -9.81 -12.29
N VAL A 61 3.96 -10.78 -11.39
CA VAL A 61 4.70 -10.83 -10.13
C VAL A 61 6.20 -10.98 -10.39
N ASN A 62 6.58 -11.76 -11.41
CA ASN A 62 7.98 -11.93 -11.79
C ASN A 62 8.62 -10.61 -12.20
N ASP A 63 7.92 -9.83 -13.03
CA ASP A 63 8.42 -8.52 -13.46
C ASP A 63 8.49 -7.54 -12.29
N LEU A 64 7.49 -7.59 -11.42
CA LEU A 64 7.45 -6.74 -10.23
C LEU A 64 8.67 -6.99 -9.33
N CYS A 65 9.09 -8.24 -9.20
CA CYS A 65 10.23 -8.64 -8.37
C CYS A 65 11.56 -8.62 -9.15
N SER A 66 11.53 -8.28 -10.43
CA SER A 66 12.72 -8.30 -11.29
C SER A 66 13.64 -7.11 -10.98
N PRO A 67 14.91 -7.17 -11.44
CA PRO A 67 15.83 -6.04 -11.27
C PRO A 67 15.57 -4.88 -12.23
N SER A 68 14.52 -4.96 -13.04
CA SER A 68 14.19 -3.92 -14.01
C SER A 68 14.04 -2.55 -13.33
N ARG A 69 14.60 -1.53 -13.96
CA ARG A 69 14.52 -0.15 -13.53
C ARG A 69 13.55 0.67 -14.38
N SER A 70 12.68 0.02 -15.14
CA SER A 70 11.68 0.76 -15.90
C SER A 70 10.83 1.59 -14.93
N ARG A 71 10.44 2.77 -15.36
CA ARG A 71 9.74 3.72 -14.48
C ARG A 71 8.42 3.17 -13.96
N SER A 72 7.65 2.54 -14.83
CA SER A 72 6.36 1.96 -14.46
C SER A 72 6.49 0.81 -13.47
N LEU A 73 7.45 -0.10 -13.69
CA LEU A 73 7.70 -1.20 -12.77
C LEU A 73 8.25 -0.73 -11.43
N THR A 74 9.12 0.27 -11.45
CA THR A 74 9.68 0.84 -10.22
C THR A 74 8.57 1.45 -9.36
N GLU A 75 7.68 2.21 -9.97
CA GLU A 75 6.56 2.82 -9.25
C GLU A 75 5.62 1.76 -8.68
N ALA A 76 5.25 0.77 -9.49
CA ALA A 76 4.39 -0.33 -9.03
C ALA A 76 5.04 -1.10 -7.88
N ARG A 77 6.33 -1.37 -7.98
CA ARG A 77 7.10 -2.06 -6.94
C ARG A 77 7.14 -1.26 -5.64
N GLN A 78 7.37 0.04 -5.74
CA GLN A 78 7.40 0.92 -4.57
C GLN A 78 6.05 0.97 -3.87
N ILE A 79 4.97 1.03 -4.62
CA ILE A 79 3.62 0.98 -4.07
C ILE A 79 3.37 -0.37 -3.38
N ALA A 80 3.79 -1.47 -4.01
CA ALA A 80 3.64 -2.80 -3.40
C ALA A 80 4.43 -2.93 -2.09
N MET A 81 5.66 -2.41 -2.05
CA MET A 81 6.47 -2.39 -0.83
C MET A 81 5.79 -1.58 0.27
N TYR A 82 5.25 -0.42 -0.07
CA TYR A 82 4.50 0.41 0.87
C TYR A 82 3.31 -0.34 1.43
N LEU A 83 2.54 -1.01 0.57
CA LEU A 83 1.37 -1.78 1.00
C LEU A 83 1.75 -2.98 1.87
N CYS A 84 2.85 -3.65 1.57
CA CYS A 84 3.37 -4.70 2.44
C CYS A 84 3.69 -4.18 3.82
N ARG A 85 4.25 -2.98 3.91
CA ARG A 85 4.58 -2.37 5.20
C ARG A 85 3.33 -1.98 5.97
N GLU A 86 2.33 -1.44 5.29
CA GLU A 86 1.09 -0.99 5.94
C GLU A 86 0.18 -2.17 6.34
N LEU A 87 0.00 -3.14 5.44
CA LEU A 87 -1.03 -4.16 5.58
C LEU A 87 -0.55 -5.45 6.23
N THR A 88 0.76 -5.60 6.44
CA THR A 88 1.34 -6.78 7.10
C THR A 88 2.24 -6.34 8.24
N GLU A 89 2.69 -7.32 9.04
CA GLU A 89 3.63 -7.07 10.13
C GLU A 89 5.08 -7.41 9.75
N LEU A 90 5.34 -7.55 8.45
CA LEU A 90 6.69 -7.86 7.97
C LEU A 90 7.66 -6.72 8.27
N SER A 91 8.88 -7.10 8.62
CA SER A 91 9.98 -6.14 8.79
C SER A 91 10.46 -5.65 7.42
N LEU A 92 11.22 -4.55 7.41
CA LEU A 92 11.80 -4.04 6.17
C LEU A 92 12.68 -5.08 5.46
N PRO A 93 13.58 -5.81 6.16
CA PRO A 93 14.35 -6.87 5.51
C PRO A 93 13.48 -7.99 4.93
N GLN A 94 12.41 -8.37 5.62
CA GLN A 94 11.49 -9.40 5.13
C GLN A 94 10.77 -8.95 3.87
N ILE A 95 10.34 -7.70 3.83
CA ILE A 95 9.72 -7.13 2.62
C ILE A 95 10.71 -7.12 1.46
N GLY A 96 11.96 -6.74 1.73
CA GLY A 96 13.00 -6.75 0.70
C GLY A 96 13.18 -8.13 0.08
N LYS A 97 13.12 -9.17 0.87
CA LYS A 97 13.22 -10.56 0.39
C LYS A 97 12.05 -10.93 -0.53
N GLU A 98 10.86 -10.40 -0.25
CA GLU A 98 9.67 -10.65 -1.07
C GLU A 98 9.77 -10.01 -2.46
N PHE A 99 10.64 -9.04 -2.63
CA PHE A 99 10.81 -8.30 -3.89
C PHE A 99 12.18 -8.55 -4.52
N GLY A 100 12.60 -9.80 -4.58
CA GLY A 100 13.81 -10.19 -5.27
C GLY A 100 15.10 -10.00 -4.47
N GLY A 101 15.02 -9.99 -3.15
CA GLY A 101 16.20 -9.87 -2.29
C GLY A 101 16.76 -8.46 -2.22
N ARG A 102 15.88 -7.46 -2.20
CA ARG A 102 16.29 -6.06 -2.07
C ARG A 102 16.63 -5.73 -0.62
N ASP A 103 17.52 -4.76 -0.45
CA ASP A 103 17.97 -4.29 0.84
C ASP A 103 16.85 -3.57 1.60
N HIS A 104 16.88 -3.64 2.93
CA HIS A 104 15.89 -2.94 3.78
C HIS A 104 15.88 -1.43 3.56
N THR A 105 17.03 -0.83 3.20
CA THR A 105 17.09 0.59 2.91
C THR A 105 16.30 0.96 1.65
N THR A 106 16.29 0.07 0.66
CA THR A 106 15.49 0.24 -0.56
C THR A 106 13.99 0.27 -0.21
N VAL A 107 13.55 -0.63 0.66
CA VAL A 107 12.15 -0.67 1.12
C VAL A 107 11.80 0.59 1.91
N MET A 108 12.71 1.01 2.79
CA MET A 108 12.52 2.23 3.58
C MET A 108 12.37 3.47 2.70
N HIS A 109 13.21 3.58 1.67
CA HIS A 109 13.13 4.68 0.70
C HIS A 109 11.82 4.64 -0.08
N ALA A 110 11.36 3.45 -0.48
CA ALA A 110 10.09 3.28 -1.18
C ALA A 110 8.92 3.76 -0.32
N ASN A 111 8.89 3.35 0.95
CA ASN A 111 7.87 3.78 1.90
C ASN A 111 7.83 5.31 2.03
N LYS A 112 9.00 5.91 2.23
CA LYS A 112 9.11 7.36 2.39
C LYS A 112 8.66 8.09 1.12
N LYS A 113 9.09 7.60 -0.04
CA LYS A 113 8.73 8.20 -1.33
C LYS A 113 7.23 8.14 -1.59
N ILE A 114 6.60 6.99 -1.40
CA ILE A 114 5.16 6.85 -1.61
C ILE A 114 4.37 7.70 -0.63
N THR A 115 4.79 7.74 0.63
CA THR A 115 4.19 8.61 1.65
C THR A 115 4.17 10.07 1.20
N GLN A 116 5.30 10.57 0.70
CA GLN A 116 5.41 11.95 0.22
C GLN A 116 4.59 12.19 -1.05
N LEU A 117 4.63 11.24 -1.99
CA LEU A 117 3.90 11.37 -3.25
C LEU A 117 2.39 11.37 -3.06
N MET A 118 1.87 10.63 -2.08
CA MET A 118 0.45 10.63 -1.77
C MET A 118 -0.06 12.01 -1.38
N LYS A 119 0.78 12.82 -0.75
CA LYS A 119 0.43 14.18 -0.32
C LYS A 119 0.46 15.22 -1.45
N SER A 120 1.13 14.91 -2.54
CA SER A 120 1.35 15.88 -3.63
C SER A 120 0.79 15.44 -4.98
N LYS A 121 0.59 14.14 -5.20
CA LYS A 121 0.13 13.60 -6.47
C LYS A 121 -1.17 12.80 -6.29
N PRO A 122 -2.31 13.35 -6.75
CA PRO A 122 -3.60 12.65 -6.63
C PRO A 122 -3.60 11.24 -7.23
N GLN A 123 -2.85 11.04 -8.33
CA GLN A 123 -2.75 9.73 -8.99
C GLN A 123 -2.18 8.66 -8.06
N ILE A 124 -1.13 9.01 -7.32
CA ILE A 124 -0.51 8.06 -6.39
C ILE A 124 -1.47 7.75 -5.24
N PHE A 125 -2.12 8.78 -4.71
CA PHE A 125 -3.14 8.60 -3.68
C PHE A 125 -4.24 7.64 -4.14
N ASP A 126 -4.75 7.84 -5.35
CA ASP A 126 -5.81 7.01 -5.92
C ASP A 126 -5.36 5.56 -6.10
N HIS A 127 -4.14 5.35 -6.62
CA HIS A 127 -3.58 4.00 -6.79
C HIS A 127 -3.47 3.26 -5.47
N VAL A 128 -2.92 3.91 -4.45
CA VAL A 128 -2.74 3.29 -3.13
C VAL A 128 -4.11 2.97 -2.52
N ASN A 129 -5.04 3.91 -2.58
CA ASN A 129 -6.36 3.74 -1.99
C ASN A 129 -7.15 2.63 -2.68
N GLU A 130 -7.16 2.62 -4.00
CA GLU A 130 -7.88 1.62 -4.80
C GLU A 130 -7.28 0.23 -4.63
N LEU A 131 -5.95 0.12 -4.67
CA LEU A 131 -5.27 -1.15 -4.43
C LEU A 131 -5.53 -1.69 -3.04
N THR A 132 -5.51 -0.83 -2.03
CA THR A 132 -5.83 -1.24 -0.66
C THR A 132 -7.21 -1.87 -0.59
N ASN A 133 -8.19 -1.25 -1.23
CA ASN A 133 -9.55 -1.77 -1.26
C ASN A 133 -9.62 -3.10 -2.00
N GLN A 134 -8.96 -3.23 -3.14
CA GLN A 134 -8.92 -4.48 -3.91
C GLN A 134 -8.26 -5.61 -3.12
N ILE A 135 -7.18 -5.32 -2.42
CA ILE A 135 -6.47 -6.32 -1.61
C ILE A 135 -7.35 -6.79 -0.47
N ARG A 136 -8.04 -5.88 0.22
CA ARG A 136 -8.96 -6.24 1.30
C ARG A 136 -10.12 -7.08 0.81
N GLN A 137 -10.71 -6.72 -0.34
CA GLN A 137 -11.79 -7.50 -0.93
C GLN A 137 -11.32 -8.88 -1.34
N ALA A 138 -10.14 -8.99 -1.95
CA ALA A 138 -9.57 -10.28 -2.33
C ALA A 138 -9.33 -11.16 -1.10
N ALA A 139 -8.86 -10.57 0.00
CA ALA A 139 -8.67 -11.30 1.25
C ALA A 139 -9.98 -11.81 1.84
N ARG A 140 -11.06 -11.03 1.73
CA ARG A 140 -12.39 -11.44 2.22
C ARG A 140 -12.99 -12.57 1.41
N HIS A 141 -12.74 -12.59 0.10
CA HIS A 141 -13.30 -13.60 -0.81
C HIS A 141 -12.40 -14.81 -1.00
N SER A 142 -11.19 -14.78 -0.47
CA SER A 142 -10.24 -15.88 -0.53
C SER A 142 -10.58 -16.90 0.57
N LYS A 143 -10.91 -18.11 0.16
CA LYS A 143 -11.16 -19.21 1.10
C LYS A 143 -10.18 -20.34 0.84
#